data_d826e1a8577849768790032af67770b0
#
_entry.id   d826e1a8577849768790032af67770b0
#
_cell.length_a   1.000
_cell.length_b   1.000
_cell.length_c   1.000
_cell.angle_alpha   90.00
_cell.angle_beta   90.00
_cell.angle_gamma   90.00
#
_symmetry.space_group_name_H-M   'P 1'
#
loop_
_entity.id
_entity.type
_entity.pdbx_description
1 polymer ?
#
loop_
_entity_poly.entity_id
_entity_poly.type
_entity_poly.pdbx_seq_one_letter_code
_entity_poly.pdbx_strand_id
1 'polypeptide(L)'
;MHALIHHLSHRFALDADRRQRLWALSGLHRPPDRFGVLLYRGLAVLASLLLGAGLIFWVAANWQDQTRTFKLHLLEAAVLVSSVAALAWPRGRTALLLLATLALGGRLAFVGQTYQTGADAWQLFATWAALALLWALAARRDAMWALWLLITGLGLALWSGDALLNPLQNLLIGRQARSLLTPLGWAAIFLFPLALPSLKLQPAGATSAPISWRLAALLALSAWCTYALFGLFLPDQAWQYFANVLLVMGAAALAWWRRPRDFVVLGLAVLALNVLIISGFARLMFEGVRGDRVGAVLWITLVAAGCVGASGTWLYRLQREEATA
;
A
#
# COMPACT_ATOMS: atom_id res chain seq x y z
N MET A 1 -21.76 -15.01 14.31
CA MET A 1 -23.23 -15.10 14.04
C MET A 1 -23.66 -16.52 13.66
N HIS A 2 -23.03 -17.21 12.68
CA HIS A 2 -23.35 -18.63 12.36
C HIS A 2 -23.33 -19.55 13.58
N ALA A 3 -22.27 -19.49 14.40
CA ALA A 3 -22.16 -20.29 15.63
C ALA A 3 -23.28 -20.01 16.64
N LEU A 4 -23.73 -18.77 16.73
CA LEU A 4 -24.81 -18.36 17.62
C LEU A 4 -26.17 -18.93 17.18
N ILE A 5 -26.45 -18.94 15.87
CA ILE A 5 -27.67 -19.53 15.30
C ILE A 5 -27.66 -21.05 15.51
N HIS A 6 -26.53 -21.69 15.29
CA HIS A 6 -26.35 -23.11 15.58
C HIS A 6 -26.58 -23.41 17.08
N HIS A 7 -25.98 -22.62 17.95
CA HIS A 7 -26.16 -22.78 19.40
C HIS A 7 -27.61 -22.59 19.82
N LEU A 8 -28.30 -21.56 19.32
CA LEU A 8 -29.72 -21.31 19.59
C LEU A 8 -30.60 -22.44 19.04
N SER A 9 -30.32 -22.94 17.82
CA SER A 9 -31.09 -24.01 17.23
C SER A 9 -30.97 -25.35 18.04
N HIS A 10 -29.81 -25.60 18.61
CA HIS A 10 -29.59 -26.75 19.49
C HIS A 10 -30.20 -26.55 20.88
N ARG A 11 -29.99 -25.38 21.49
CA ARG A 11 -30.47 -25.08 22.85
C ARG A 11 -31.98 -25.09 22.95
N PHE A 12 -32.68 -24.67 21.91
CA PHE A 12 -34.15 -24.63 21.87
C PHE A 12 -34.77 -25.78 21.08
N ALA A 13 -34.00 -26.82 20.71
CA ALA A 13 -34.43 -27.99 19.95
C ALA A 13 -35.39 -27.63 18.78
N LEU A 14 -35.00 -26.60 17.99
CA LEU A 14 -35.86 -26.05 16.93
C LEU A 14 -36.06 -27.09 15.83
N ASP A 15 -37.32 -27.29 15.43
CA ASP A 15 -37.73 -28.06 14.28
C ASP A 15 -37.16 -27.47 12.97
N ALA A 16 -37.13 -28.28 11.92
CA ALA A 16 -36.56 -27.92 10.61
C ALA A 16 -37.12 -26.60 10.08
N ASP A 17 -38.45 -26.42 10.14
CA ASP A 17 -39.12 -25.18 9.68
C ASP A 17 -38.76 -23.96 10.53
N ARG A 18 -38.70 -24.13 11.85
CA ARG A 18 -38.30 -23.05 12.76
C ARG A 18 -36.84 -22.68 12.59
N ARG A 19 -35.98 -23.66 12.33
CA ARG A 19 -34.56 -23.45 11.99
C ARG A 19 -34.42 -22.63 10.70
N GLN A 20 -35.18 -23.00 9.67
CA GLN A 20 -35.15 -22.30 8.37
C GLN A 20 -35.67 -20.86 8.52
N ARG A 21 -36.72 -20.65 9.31
CA ARG A 21 -37.19 -19.29 9.65
C ARG A 21 -36.15 -18.48 10.43
N LEU A 22 -35.46 -19.09 11.40
CA LEU A 22 -34.38 -18.43 12.15
C LEU A 22 -33.25 -18.01 11.22
N TRP A 23 -32.86 -18.87 10.28
CA TRP A 23 -31.90 -18.56 9.25
C TRP A 23 -32.37 -17.43 8.30
N ALA A 24 -33.62 -17.45 7.88
CA ALA A 24 -34.19 -16.41 7.04
C ALA A 24 -34.26 -15.06 7.77
N LEU A 25 -34.65 -15.04 9.05
CA LEU A 25 -34.71 -13.85 9.89
C LEU A 25 -33.32 -13.28 10.23
N SER A 26 -32.29 -14.15 10.28
CA SER A 26 -30.91 -13.72 10.56
C SER A 26 -30.33 -12.83 9.46
N GLY A 27 -30.92 -12.81 8.26
CA GLY A 27 -30.45 -12.05 7.12
C GLY A 27 -29.11 -12.49 6.55
N LEU A 28 -28.51 -13.60 7.06
CA LEU A 28 -27.20 -14.11 6.65
C LEU A 28 -27.13 -14.58 5.20
N HIS A 29 -28.27 -14.92 4.60
CA HIS A 29 -28.39 -15.29 3.20
C HIS A 29 -28.66 -14.10 2.26
N ARG A 30 -28.93 -12.93 2.80
CA ARG A 30 -29.10 -11.73 1.98
C ARG A 30 -27.74 -11.13 1.70
N PRO A 31 -27.39 -10.89 0.42
CA PRO A 31 -26.18 -10.15 0.11
C PRO A 31 -26.26 -8.77 0.83
N PRO A 32 -25.16 -8.22 1.33
CA PRO A 32 -25.14 -6.88 1.93
C PRO A 32 -25.82 -5.87 1.01
N ASP A 33 -26.68 -4.99 1.53
CA ASP A 33 -27.49 -4.04 0.75
C ASP A 33 -26.72 -3.21 -0.28
N ARG A 34 -25.40 -3.07 -0.09
CA ARG A 34 -24.50 -2.36 -1.00
C ARG A 34 -23.57 -3.27 -1.82
N PHE A 35 -23.76 -4.59 -1.75
CA PHE A 35 -22.85 -5.54 -2.41
C PHE A 35 -22.73 -5.29 -3.93
N GLY A 36 -23.85 -5.16 -4.63
CA GLY A 36 -23.86 -4.89 -6.08
C GLY A 36 -23.13 -3.59 -6.46
N VAL A 37 -23.31 -2.53 -5.65
CA VAL A 37 -22.66 -1.23 -5.89
C VAL A 37 -21.14 -1.33 -5.64
N LEU A 38 -20.73 -2.03 -4.57
CA LEU A 38 -19.33 -2.23 -4.25
C LEU A 38 -18.62 -3.11 -5.28
N LEU A 39 -19.29 -4.20 -5.69
CA LEU A 39 -18.81 -5.09 -6.75
C LEU A 39 -18.63 -4.34 -8.08
N TYR A 40 -19.64 -3.60 -8.51
CA TYR A 40 -19.55 -2.80 -9.74
C TYR A 40 -18.39 -1.79 -9.68
N ARG A 41 -18.24 -1.07 -8.56
CA ARG A 41 -17.14 -0.11 -8.40
C ARG A 41 -15.77 -0.80 -8.40
N GLY A 42 -15.65 -1.93 -7.70
CA GLY A 42 -14.41 -2.72 -7.67
C GLY A 42 -14.04 -3.23 -9.06
N LEU A 43 -15.00 -3.80 -9.79
CA LEU A 43 -14.80 -4.27 -11.16
C LEU A 43 -14.45 -3.12 -12.12
N ALA A 44 -15.09 -1.96 -12.00
CA ALA A 44 -14.78 -0.79 -12.83
C ALA A 44 -13.35 -0.27 -12.58
N VAL A 45 -12.89 -0.23 -11.31
CA VAL A 45 -11.51 0.12 -10.97
C VAL A 45 -10.54 -0.91 -11.54
N LEU A 46 -10.80 -2.21 -11.33
CA LEU A 46 -9.95 -3.29 -11.84
C LEU A 46 -9.87 -3.25 -13.38
N ALA A 47 -11.00 -3.10 -14.06
CA ALA A 47 -11.03 -2.98 -15.52
C ALA A 47 -10.21 -1.79 -16.02
N SER A 48 -10.27 -0.65 -15.34
CA SER A 48 -9.47 0.54 -15.71
C SER A 48 -7.97 0.31 -15.53
N LEU A 49 -7.57 -0.34 -14.43
CA LEU A 49 -6.18 -0.67 -14.18
C LEU A 49 -5.65 -1.67 -15.21
N LEU A 50 -6.43 -2.71 -15.51
CA LEU A 50 -6.07 -3.72 -16.51
C LEU A 50 -6.02 -3.12 -17.92
N LEU A 51 -6.98 -2.26 -18.28
CA LEU A 51 -6.99 -1.59 -19.58
C LEU A 51 -5.80 -0.64 -19.73
N GLY A 52 -5.50 0.15 -18.70
CA GLY A 52 -4.34 1.05 -18.69
C GLY A 52 -3.02 0.29 -18.77
N ALA A 53 -2.86 -0.76 -17.99
CA ALA A 53 -1.70 -1.65 -18.06
C ALA A 53 -1.60 -2.32 -19.44
N GLY A 54 -2.71 -2.86 -19.95
CA GLY A 54 -2.79 -3.50 -21.26
C GLY A 54 -2.39 -2.56 -22.40
N LEU A 55 -2.80 -1.29 -22.34
CA LEU A 55 -2.40 -0.27 -23.31
C LEU A 55 -0.88 -0.02 -23.28
N ILE A 56 -0.31 0.10 -22.08
CA ILE A 56 1.13 0.29 -21.91
C ILE A 56 1.90 -0.94 -22.44
N PHE A 57 1.49 -2.14 -22.05
CA PHE A 57 2.09 -3.38 -22.52
C PHE A 57 1.98 -3.55 -24.03
N TRP A 58 0.82 -3.21 -24.60
CA TRP A 58 0.64 -3.29 -26.05
C TRP A 58 1.58 -2.35 -26.80
N VAL A 59 1.73 -1.10 -26.32
CA VAL A 59 2.70 -0.15 -26.89
C VAL A 59 4.12 -0.68 -26.77
N ALA A 60 4.46 -1.26 -25.61
CA ALA A 60 5.80 -1.83 -25.38
C ALA A 60 6.07 -3.06 -26.27
N ALA A 61 5.09 -3.97 -26.41
CA ALA A 61 5.24 -5.18 -27.24
C ALA A 61 5.36 -4.86 -28.73
N ASN A 62 4.65 -3.82 -29.23
CA ASN A 62 4.68 -3.43 -30.63
C ASN A 62 5.66 -2.26 -30.89
N TRP A 63 6.76 -2.20 -30.11
CA TRP A 63 7.70 -1.09 -30.15
C TRP A 63 8.32 -0.84 -31.53
N GLN A 64 8.60 -1.91 -32.30
CA GLN A 64 9.22 -1.82 -33.63
C GLN A 64 8.22 -1.72 -34.76
N ASP A 65 7.02 -2.29 -34.62
CA ASP A 65 6.05 -2.47 -35.72
C ASP A 65 5.23 -1.20 -36.00
N GLN A 66 5.12 -0.30 -35.04
CA GLN A 66 4.30 0.90 -35.14
C GLN A 66 5.14 2.17 -35.19
N THR A 67 4.66 3.17 -35.94
CA THR A 67 5.33 4.48 -36.02
C THR A 67 5.31 5.20 -34.66
N ARG A 68 6.33 6.00 -34.40
CA ARG A 68 6.43 6.83 -33.17
C ARG A 68 5.22 7.74 -33.02
N THR A 69 4.81 8.36 -34.11
CA THR A 69 3.65 9.27 -34.17
C THR A 69 2.36 8.57 -33.78
N PHE A 70 2.12 7.36 -34.30
CA PHE A 70 0.95 6.57 -33.98
C PHE A 70 0.86 6.25 -32.48
N LYS A 71 1.97 5.80 -31.87
CA LYS A 71 2.02 5.47 -30.42
C LYS A 71 1.77 6.70 -29.56
N LEU A 72 2.34 7.86 -29.92
CA LEU A 72 2.09 9.13 -29.23
C LEU A 72 0.61 9.50 -29.29
N HIS A 73 0.02 9.51 -30.48
CA HIS A 73 -1.39 9.87 -30.62
C HIS A 73 -2.34 8.85 -29.96
N LEU A 74 -1.99 7.57 -29.96
CA LEU A 74 -2.78 6.55 -29.25
C LEU A 74 -2.83 6.82 -27.74
N LEU A 75 -1.69 7.09 -27.12
CA LEU A 75 -1.59 7.39 -25.68
C LEU A 75 -2.24 8.75 -25.36
N GLU A 76 -2.08 9.74 -26.23
CA GLU A 76 -2.71 11.05 -26.10
C GLU A 76 -4.24 10.93 -26.21
N ALA A 77 -4.73 10.20 -27.19
CA ALA A 77 -6.15 9.92 -27.35
C ALA A 77 -6.73 9.18 -26.13
N ALA A 78 -6.00 8.21 -25.59
CA ALA A 78 -6.40 7.51 -24.36
C ALA A 78 -6.53 8.47 -23.17
N VAL A 79 -5.59 9.43 -22.97
CA VAL A 79 -5.68 10.46 -21.92
C VAL A 79 -6.87 11.37 -22.17
N LEU A 80 -7.03 11.91 -23.38
CA LEU A 80 -8.08 12.86 -23.71
C LEU A 80 -9.47 12.21 -23.63
N VAL A 81 -9.65 11.08 -24.30
CA VAL A 81 -10.96 10.39 -24.34
C VAL A 81 -11.39 9.97 -22.94
N SER A 82 -10.50 9.38 -22.15
CA SER A 82 -10.85 8.97 -20.78
C SER A 82 -11.12 10.18 -19.87
N SER A 83 -10.40 11.29 -20.02
CA SER A 83 -10.63 12.52 -19.24
C SER A 83 -11.96 13.18 -19.62
N VAL A 84 -12.28 13.31 -20.92
CA VAL A 84 -13.55 13.87 -21.41
C VAL A 84 -14.72 12.96 -21.02
N ALA A 85 -14.58 11.64 -21.20
CA ALA A 85 -15.58 10.68 -20.77
C ALA A 85 -15.88 10.75 -19.27
N ALA A 86 -14.85 11.03 -18.44
CA ALA A 86 -15.02 11.25 -17.01
C ALA A 86 -15.88 12.47 -16.65
N LEU A 87 -15.91 13.50 -17.50
CA LEU A 87 -16.80 14.64 -17.35
C LEU A 87 -18.24 14.28 -17.73
N ALA A 88 -18.41 13.53 -18.82
CA ALA A 88 -19.71 13.15 -19.33
C ALA A 88 -20.38 12.03 -18.50
N TRP A 89 -19.61 11.18 -17.83
CA TRP A 89 -20.14 10.01 -17.12
C TRP A 89 -19.76 9.99 -15.61
N PRO A 90 -20.52 10.68 -14.76
CA PRO A 90 -20.19 10.80 -13.32
C PRO A 90 -20.10 9.47 -12.56
N ARG A 91 -20.87 8.44 -12.96
CA ARG A 91 -20.84 7.11 -12.35
C ARG A 91 -19.51 6.38 -12.60
N GLY A 92 -18.93 6.54 -13.79
CA GLY A 92 -17.65 5.97 -14.22
C GLY A 92 -16.43 6.87 -13.96
N ARG A 93 -16.63 8.09 -13.43
CA ARG A 93 -15.59 9.12 -13.31
C ARG A 93 -14.29 8.61 -12.70
N THR A 94 -14.35 7.89 -11.59
CA THR A 94 -13.14 7.38 -10.91
C THR A 94 -12.37 6.41 -11.80
N ALA A 95 -13.03 5.46 -12.42
CA ALA A 95 -12.42 4.48 -13.31
C ALA A 95 -11.76 5.14 -14.53
N LEU A 96 -12.46 6.08 -15.14
CA LEU A 96 -11.95 6.82 -16.31
C LEU A 96 -10.75 7.71 -15.96
N LEU A 97 -10.74 8.37 -14.78
CA LEU A 97 -9.61 9.16 -14.34
C LEU A 97 -8.41 8.30 -13.92
N LEU A 98 -8.63 7.08 -13.40
CA LEU A 98 -7.56 6.11 -13.18
C LEU A 98 -6.93 5.70 -14.53
N LEU A 99 -7.75 5.41 -15.54
CA LEU A 99 -7.26 5.11 -16.89
C LEU A 99 -6.47 6.27 -17.48
N ALA A 100 -7.00 7.50 -17.39
CA ALA A 100 -6.30 8.72 -17.82
C ALA A 100 -4.93 8.88 -17.15
N THR A 101 -4.86 8.61 -15.84
CA THR A 101 -3.62 8.69 -15.06
C THR A 101 -2.59 7.68 -15.54
N LEU A 102 -2.99 6.43 -15.78
CA LEU A 102 -2.10 5.39 -16.30
C LEU A 102 -1.65 5.69 -17.72
N ALA A 103 -2.56 6.09 -18.60
CA ALA A 103 -2.23 6.48 -19.98
C ALA A 103 -1.26 7.67 -20.02
N LEU A 104 -1.40 8.64 -19.10
CA LEU A 104 -0.44 9.74 -18.94
C LEU A 104 0.94 9.23 -18.57
N GLY A 105 1.05 8.31 -17.62
CA GLY A 105 2.32 7.69 -17.22
C GLY A 105 2.97 6.97 -18.40
N GLY A 106 2.19 6.19 -19.15
CA GLY A 106 2.65 5.55 -20.38
C GLY A 106 3.15 6.56 -21.43
N ARG A 107 2.44 7.69 -21.60
CA ARG A 107 2.86 8.77 -22.51
C ARG A 107 4.17 9.42 -22.07
N LEU A 108 4.32 9.72 -20.78
CA LEU A 108 5.56 10.29 -20.25
C LEU A 108 6.75 9.33 -20.42
N ALA A 109 6.55 8.04 -20.11
CA ALA A 109 7.56 7.01 -20.31
C ALA A 109 7.95 6.88 -21.78
N PHE A 110 6.96 6.88 -22.69
CA PHE A 110 7.19 6.81 -24.13
C PHE A 110 8.00 8.01 -24.62
N VAL A 111 7.66 9.23 -24.19
CA VAL A 111 8.41 10.46 -24.54
C VAL A 111 9.84 10.38 -24.02
N GLY A 112 10.05 10.00 -22.77
CA GLY A 112 11.37 9.86 -22.16
C GLY A 112 12.28 8.89 -22.92
N GLN A 113 11.74 7.73 -23.31
CA GLN A 113 12.47 6.72 -24.08
C GLN A 113 12.74 7.14 -25.54
N THR A 114 11.74 7.77 -26.18
CA THR A 114 11.83 8.12 -27.61
C THR A 114 12.81 9.26 -27.86
N TYR A 115 12.80 10.27 -27.01
CA TYR A 115 13.60 11.49 -27.18
C TYR A 115 14.88 11.48 -26.36
N GLN A 116 15.16 10.38 -25.63
CA GLN A 116 16.38 10.23 -24.80
C GLN A 116 16.68 11.51 -24.00
N THR A 117 15.68 12.00 -23.30
CA THR A 117 15.71 13.31 -22.62
C THR A 117 16.82 13.46 -21.59
N GLY A 118 17.55 12.39 -21.27
CA GLY A 118 18.60 12.38 -20.24
C GLY A 118 18.04 12.58 -18.81
N ALA A 119 16.72 12.63 -18.66
CA ALA A 119 16.09 12.79 -17.36
C ALA A 119 16.20 11.50 -16.54
N ASP A 120 16.52 11.64 -15.27
CA ASP A 120 16.49 10.53 -14.32
C ASP A 120 15.06 9.95 -14.18
N ALA A 121 14.96 8.65 -13.91
CA ALA A 121 13.67 7.99 -13.77
C ALA A 121 12.76 8.65 -12.71
N TRP A 122 13.32 9.13 -11.60
CA TRP A 122 12.54 9.83 -10.55
C TRP A 122 11.86 11.12 -11.04
N GLN A 123 12.47 11.83 -12.01
CA GLN A 123 11.91 13.06 -12.59
C GLN A 123 10.65 12.77 -13.39
N LEU A 124 10.61 11.63 -14.08
CA LEU A 124 9.40 11.17 -14.76
C LEU A 124 8.27 10.94 -13.76
N PHE A 125 8.54 10.21 -12.66
CA PHE A 125 7.53 9.95 -11.64
C PHE A 125 7.09 11.20 -10.90
N ALA A 126 8.01 12.15 -10.63
CA ALA A 126 7.69 13.45 -10.05
C ALA A 126 6.75 14.27 -10.95
N THR A 127 7.05 14.33 -12.25
CA THR A 127 6.20 14.98 -13.25
C THR A 127 4.84 14.30 -13.37
N TRP A 128 4.84 12.97 -13.37
CA TRP A 128 3.61 12.19 -13.39
C TRP A 128 2.74 12.43 -12.15
N ALA A 129 3.35 12.43 -10.96
CA ALA A 129 2.64 12.73 -9.71
C ALA A 129 2.06 14.15 -9.71
N ALA A 130 2.83 15.16 -10.17
CA ALA A 130 2.37 16.52 -10.24
C ALA A 130 1.15 16.69 -11.17
N LEU A 131 1.18 16.10 -12.36
CA LEU A 131 0.07 16.14 -13.30
C LEU A 131 -1.12 15.31 -12.83
N ALA A 132 -0.89 14.10 -12.29
CA ALA A 132 -1.93 13.22 -11.77
C ALA A 132 -2.68 13.82 -10.56
N LEU A 133 -2.05 14.75 -9.83
CA LEU A 133 -2.67 15.46 -8.72
C LEU A 133 -3.96 16.19 -9.16
N LEU A 134 -4.00 16.74 -10.36
CA LEU A 134 -5.20 17.40 -10.90
C LEU A 134 -6.40 16.45 -10.95
N TRP A 135 -6.19 15.22 -11.41
CA TRP A 135 -7.26 14.21 -11.44
C TRP A 135 -7.60 13.66 -10.05
N ALA A 136 -6.62 13.55 -9.15
CA ALA A 136 -6.86 13.16 -7.77
C ALA A 136 -7.75 14.19 -7.05
N LEU A 137 -7.48 15.48 -7.24
CA LEU A 137 -8.28 16.59 -6.72
C LEU A 137 -9.68 16.64 -7.36
N ALA A 138 -9.80 16.35 -8.65
CA ALA A 138 -11.09 16.32 -9.34
C ALA A 138 -11.94 15.11 -8.93
N ALA A 139 -11.32 13.92 -8.75
CA ALA A 139 -12.01 12.71 -8.38
C ALA A 139 -12.43 12.69 -6.91
N ARG A 140 -11.58 13.17 -6.01
CA ARG A 140 -11.75 13.13 -4.54
C ARG A 140 -12.14 11.74 -4.02
N ARG A 141 -11.54 10.69 -4.57
CA ARG A 141 -11.84 9.29 -4.22
C ARG A 141 -10.60 8.59 -3.71
N ASP A 142 -10.80 7.74 -2.72
CA ASP A 142 -9.72 6.99 -2.06
C ASP A 142 -8.84 6.20 -3.03
N ALA A 143 -9.46 5.49 -4.00
CA ALA A 143 -8.72 4.74 -5.02
C ALA A 143 -7.80 5.64 -5.87
N MET A 144 -8.21 6.88 -6.15
CA MET A 144 -7.41 7.83 -6.91
C MET A 144 -6.23 8.35 -6.08
N TRP A 145 -6.46 8.63 -4.80
CA TRP A 145 -5.40 8.98 -3.85
C TRP A 145 -4.41 7.83 -3.66
N ALA A 146 -4.90 6.58 -3.62
CA ALA A 146 -4.03 5.41 -3.55
C ALA A 146 -3.09 5.32 -4.77
N LEU A 147 -3.61 5.50 -5.99
CA LEU A 147 -2.79 5.50 -7.19
C LEU A 147 -1.78 6.68 -7.18
N TRP A 148 -2.22 7.87 -6.77
CA TRP A 148 -1.35 9.03 -6.67
C TRP A 148 -0.21 8.81 -5.66
N LEU A 149 -0.52 8.22 -4.49
CA LEU A 149 0.48 7.86 -3.47
C LEU A 149 1.47 6.79 -3.98
N LEU A 150 1.00 5.84 -4.77
CA LEU A 150 1.87 4.84 -5.39
C LEU A 150 2.87 5.49 -6.34
N ILE A 151 2.39 6.39 -7.22
CA ILE A 151 3.24 7.13 -8.17
C ILE A 151 4.26 7.99 -7.42
N THR A 152 3.81 8.74 -6.41
CA THR A 152 4.67 9.59 -5.58
C THR A 152 5.69 8.76 -4.79
N GLY A 153 5.27 7.64 -4.23
CA GLY A 153 6.15 6.71 -3.51
C GLY A 153 7.22 6.09 -4.40
N LEU A 154 6.87 5.70 -5.63
CA LEU A 154 7.85 5.22 -6.61
C LEU A 154 8.84 6.33 -7.00
N GLY A 155 8.36 7.56 -7.19
CA GLY A 155 9.23 8.71 -7.43
C GLY A 155 10.21 8.95 -6.28
N LEU A 156 9.73 8.89 -5.04
CA LEU A 156 10.56 9.02 -3.84
C LEU A 156 11.58 7.89 -3.71
N ALA A 157 11.17 6.64 -3.99
CA ALA A 157 12.05 5.48 -3.98
C ALA A 157 13.20 5.62 -5.00
N LEU A 158 12.87 6.00 -6.24
CA LEU A 158 13.85 6.23 -7.30
C LEU A 158 14.77 7.41 -6.97
N TRP A 159 14.24 8.49 -6.40
CA TRP A 159 15.03 9.64 -5.99
C TRP A 159 16.03 9.28 -4.87
N SER A 160 15.64 8.40 -3.97
CA SER A 160 16.52 7.95 -2.87
C SER A 160 17.64 7.00 -3.30
N GLY A 161 17.70 6.60 -4.56
CA GLY A 161 18.79 5.82 -5.12
C GLY A 161 18.55 4.32 -5.20
N ASP A 162 17.35 3.89 -5.60
CA ASP A 162 16.96 2.50 -5.84
C ASP A 162 17.03 1.55 -4.61
N ALA A 163 17.29 2.09 -3.40
CA ALA A 163 17.44 1.29 -2.18
C ALA A 163 16.23 0.36 -1.92
N LEU A 164 15.03 0.80 -2.27
CA LEU A 164 13.80 0.01 -2.09
C LEU A 164 13.52 -0.96 -3.25
N LEU A 165 13.96 -0.63 -4.47
CA LEU A 165 13.68 -1.44 -5.65
C LEU A 165 14.66 -2.63 -5.76
N ASN A 166 15.89 -2.44 -5.28
CA ASN A 166 16.93 -3.47 -5.29
C ASN A 166 17.62 -3.59 -3.91
N PRO A 167 16.89 -3.96 -2.84
CA PRO A 167 17.42 -3.93 -1.48
C PRO A 167 18.65 -4.82 -1.29
N LEU A 168 18.65 -6.04 -1.85
CA LEU A 168 19.78 -6.97 -1.74
C LEU A 168 21.01 -6.46 -2.47
N GLN A 169 20.85 -5.94 -3.69
CA GLN A 169 21.95 -5.42 -4.48
C GLN A 169 22.57 -4.19 -3.80
N ASN A 170 21.75 -3.28 -3.28
CA ASN A 170 22.23 -2.08 -2.61
C ASN A 170 22.92 -2.39 -1.28
N LEU A 171 22.44 -3.40 -0.54
CA LEU A 171 23.10 -3.90 0.66
C LEU A 171 24.50 -4.46 0.34
N LEU A 172 24.63 -5.21 -0.75
CA LEU A 172 25.92 -5.81 -1.17
C LEU A 172 26.91 -4.78 -1.72
N ILE A 173 26.41 -3.72 -2.39
CA ILE A 173 27.25 -2.67 -3.00
C ILE A 173 27.56 -1.53 -2.01
N GLY A 174 26.88 -1.48 -0.85
CA GLY A 174 27.09 -0.45 0.18
C GLY A 174 26.59 0.95 -0.21
N ARG A 175 25.60 1.05 -1.11
CA ARG A 175 25.01 2.35 -1.47
C ARG A 175 24.21 2.94 -0.33
N GLN A 176 24.54 4.18 0.02
CA GLN A 176 23.93 4.93 1.12
C GLN A 176 22.62 5.62 0.69
N ALA A 177 21.65 5.66 1.59
CA ALA A 177 20.47 6.54 1.42
C ALA A 177 20.95 8.01 1.38
N ARG A 178 20.51 8.76 0.36
CA ARG A 178 21.07 10.08 0.01
C ARG A 178 20.88 11.19 1.05
N SER A 179 19.93 11.08 1.99
CA SER A 179 19.73 12.12 3.01
C SER A 179 18.73 11.72 4.10
N LEU A 180 18.73 12.46 5.23
CA LEU A 180 17.68 12.46 6.27
C LEU A 180 16.30 12.82 5.71
N LEU A 181 16.20 13.47 4.56
CA LEU A 181 14.94 13.87 3.94
C LEU A 181 14.13 12.65 3.46
N THR A 182 14.80 11.54 3.15
CA THR A 182 14.10 10.35 2.65
C THR A 182 13.16 9.71 3.69
N PRO A 183 13.57 9.44 4.94
CA PRO A 183 12.65 8.95 5.97
C PRO A 183 11.49 9.91 6.26
N LEU A 184 11.74 11.22 6.19
CA LEU A 184 10.70 12.25 6.35
C LEU A 184 9.73 12.30 5.17
N GLY A 185 10.22 12.11 3.94
CA GLY A 185 9.37 11.98 2.75
C GLY A 185 8.40 10.79 2.89
N TRP A 186 8.89 9.66 3.39
CA TRP A 186 8.04 8.50 3.68
C TRP A 186 7.06 8.74 4.83
N ALA A 187 7.45 9.54 5.82
CA ALA A 187 6.53 9.97 6.88
C ALA A 187 5.41 10.87 6.32
N ALA A 188 5.73 11.76 5.39
CA ALA A 188 4.72 12.56 4.70
C ALA A 188 3.74 11.68 3.90
N ILE A 189 4.23 10.68 3.15
CA ILE A 189 3.39 9.70 2.44
C ILE A 189 2.49 8.95 3.44
N PHE A 190 3.05 8.48 4.56
CA PHE A 190 2.30 7.76 5.59
C PHE A 190 1.18 8.61 6.21
N LEU A 191 1.46 9.88 6.51
CA LEU A 191 0.50 10.78 7.17
C LEU A 191 -0.53 11.39 6.22
N PHE A 192 -0.22 11.51 4.94
CA PHE A 192 -1.08 12.19 3.96
C PHE A 192 -2.53 11.68 3.91
N PRO A 193 -2.81 10.35 3.89
CA PRO A 193 -4.19 9.85 3.87
C PRO A 193 -5.02 10.26 5.10
N LEU A 194 -4.36 10.51 6.22
CA LEU A 194 -4.99 10.96 7.45
C LEU A 194 -5.45 12.42 7.38
N ALA A 195 -4.79 13.22 6.55
CA ALA A 195 -5.14 14.61 6.32
C ALA A 195 -6.26 14.79 5.29
N LEU A 196 -6.56 13.78 4.45
CA LEU A 196 -7.55 13.90 3.38
C LEU A 196 -8.95 14.33 3.84
N PRO A 197 -9.52 13.81 4.96
CA PRO A 197 -10.81 14.25 5.45
C PRO A 197 -10.80 15.70 5.93
N SER A 198 -9.77 16.11 6.68
CA SER A 198 -9.63 17.47 7.23
C SER A 198 -9.41 18.52 6.13
N LEU A 199 -8.71 18.14 5.07
CA LEU A 199 -8.47 18.98 3.88
C LEU A 199 -9.67 18.98 2.92
N LYS A 200 -10.77 18.29 3.24
CA LYS A 200 -11.95 18.14 2.37
C LYS A 200 -11.63 17.57 0.99
N LEU A 201 -10.60 16.76 0.90
CA LEU A 201 -10.12 16.11 -0.34
C LEU A 201 -10.81 14.77 -0.61
N GLN A 202 -11.89 14.48 0.12
CA GLN A 202 -12.76 13.31 -0.03
C GLN A 202 -14.20 13.75 -0.26
N PRO A 203 -15.09 12.82 -0.69
CA PRO A 203 -16.52 13.10 -0.78
C PRO A 203 -17.09 13.56 0.56
N ALA A 204 -18.11 14.41 0.52
CA ALA A 204 -18.80 14.85 1.73
C ALA A 204 -19.28 13.64 2.55
N GLY A 205 -19.02 13.66 3.85
CA GLY A 205 -19.35 12.57 4.78
C GLY A 205 -18.36 11.40 4.83
N ALA A 206 -17.30 11.41 4.03
CA ALA A 206 -16.23 10.42 4.17
C ALA A 206 -15.34 10.77 5.38
N THR A 207 -15.22 9.83 6.32
CA THR A 207 -14.42 9.99 7.55
C THR A 207 -13.06 9.29 7.48
N SER A 208 -12.85 8.45 6.47
CA SER A 208 -11.64 7.65 6.34
C SER A 208 -11.28 7.39 4.86
N ALA A 209 -10.02 7.09 4.62
CA ALA A 209 -9.45 6.71 3.33
C ALA A 209 -8.71 5.36 3.47
N PRO A 210 -9.43 4.23 3.63
CA PRO A 210 -8.82 2.97 4.02
C PRO A 210 -7.84 2.41 2.99
N ILE A 211 -8.10 2.57 1.70
CA ILE A 211 -7.22 2.00 0.65
C ILE A 211 -5.91 2.78 0.59
N SER A 212 -5.98 4.11 0.51
CA SER A 212 -4.79 4.97 0.49
C SER A 212 -4.00 4.88 1.80
N TRP A 213 -4.68 4.78 2.96
CA TRP A 213 -4.05 4.61 4.27
C TRP A 213 -3.27 3.30 4.38
N ARG A 214 -3.87 2.17 3.96
CA ARG A 214 -3.21 0.86 3.97
C ARG A 214 -2.03 0.80 3.00
N LEU A 215 -2.20 1.37 1.80
CA LEU A 215 -1.11 1.45 0.81
C LEU A 215 0.03 2.33 1.30
N ALA A 216 -0.27 3.52 1.84
CA ALA A 216 0.74 4.41 2.41
C ALA A 216 1.50 3.75 3.56
N ALA A 217 0.79 3.02 4.44
CA ALA A 217 1.41 2.25 5.53
C ALA A 217 2.34 1.16 4.98
N LEU A 218 1.88 0.38 3.99
CA LEU A 218 2.71 -0.65 3.35
C LEU A 218 3.99 -0.05 2.77
N LEU A 219 3.89 1.03 2.00
CA LEU A 219 5.02 1.67 1.35
C LEU A 219 6.00 2.26 2.37
N ALA A 220 5.51 3.06 3.33
CA ALA A 220 6.35 3.74 4.30
C ALA A 220 7.03 2.77 5.28
N LEU A 221 6.28 1.78 5.81
CA LEU A 221 6.84 0.78 6.71
C LEU A 221 7.89 -0.09 6.02
N SER A 222 7.65 -0.50 4.77
CA SER A 222 8.64 -1.23 3.96
C SER A 222 9.91 -0.40 3.75
N ALA A 223 9.76 0.89 3.42
CA ALA A 223 10.87 1.80 3.24
C ALA A 223 11.69 1.97 4.54
N TRP A 224 11.03 2.27 5.66
CA TRP A 224 11.72 2.44 6.95
C TRP A 224 12.41 1.15 7.42
N CYS A 225 11.80 -0.02 7.20
CA CYS A 225 12.46 -1.29 7.47
C CYS A 225 13.72 -1.45 6.62
N THR A 226 13.64 -1.16 5.32
CA THR A 226 14.78 -1.25 4.42
C THR A 226 15.92 -0.34 4.85
N TYR A 227 15.63 0.94 5.15
CA TYR A 227 16.64 1.89 5.62
C TYR A 227 17.21 1.52 7.00
N ALA A 228 16.39 0.99 7.90
CA ALA A 228 16.85 0.49 9.18
C ALA A 228 17.82 -0.69 9.00
N LEU A 229 17.51 -1.64 8.12
CA LEU A 229 18.39 -2.76 7.80
C LEU A 229 19.71 -2.27 7.20
N PHE A 230 19.68 -1.29 6.29
CA PHE A 230 20.91 -0.66 5.80
C PHE A 230 21.74 -0.06 6.94
N GLY A 231 21.11 0.74 7.82
CA GLY A 231 21.77 1.31 8.98
C GLY A 231 22.35 0.26 9.94
N LEU A 232 21.69 -0.90 10.01
CA LEU A 232 22.14 -1.99 10.87
C LEU A 232 23.37 -2.70 10.35
N PHE A 233 23.48 -2.93 9.03
CA PHE A 233 24.54 -3.75 8.43
C PHE A 233 25.67 -2.95 7.76
N LEU A 234 25.51 -1.65 7.54
CA LEU A 234 26.54 -0.79 6.98
C LEU A 234 27.34 -0.08 8.09
N PRO A 235 28.67 0.05 7.93
CA PRO A 235 29.50 0.76 8.88
C PRO A 235 29.05 2.22 9.05
N ASP A 236 29.21 2.75 10.27
CA ASP A 236 28.96 4.16 10.61
C ASP A 236 27.53 4.69 10.40
N GLN A 237 26.55 3.81 10.20
CA GLN A 237 25.17 4.19 9.95
C GLN A 237 24.16 3.69 11.00
N ALA A 238 24.62 3.23 12.15
CA ALA A 238 23.77 2.71 13.22
C ALA A 238 22.65 3.68 13.64
N TRP A 239 22.87 4.99 13.54
CA TRP A 239 21.85 6.00 13.84
C TRP A 239 20.61 5.87 12.93
N GLN A 240 20.78 5.43 11.67
CA GLN A 240 19.65 5.20 10.73
C GLN A 240 18.75 4.08 11.22
N TYR A 241 19.34 3.02 11.80
CA TYR A 241 18.54 1.95 12.39
C TYR A 241 17.62 2.50 13.50
N PHE A 242 18.18 3.21 14.47
CA PHE A 242 17.40 3.76 15.59
C PHE A 242 16.37 4.81 15.13
N ALA A 243 16.74 5.68 14.20
CA ALA A 243 15.81 6.68 13.65
C ALA A 243 14.59 6.04 12.96
N ASN A 244 14.82 5.01 12.13
CA ASN A 244 13.72 4.33 11.44
C ASN A 244 12.93 3.43 12.40
N VAL A 245 13.55 2.82 13.43
CA VAL A 245 12.82 2.13 14.51
C VAL A 245 11.84 3.08 15.19
N LEU A 246 12.27 4.30 15.52
CA LEU A 246 11.40 5.31 16.14
C LEU A 246 10.22 5.69 15.21
N LEU A 247 10.44 5.82 13.91
CA LEU A 247 9.38 6.08 12.94
C LEU A 247 8.35 4.93 12.88
N VAL A 248 8.83 3.68 12.85
CA VAL A 248 7.95 2.49 12.86
C VAL A 248 7.18 2.40 14.19
N MET A 249 7.84 2.68 15.33
CA MET A 249 7.16 2.75 16.63
C MET A 249 6.10 3.85 16.66
N GLY A 250 6.40 5.03 16.13
CA GLY A 250 5.45 6.13 16.02
C GLY A 250 4.24 5.77 15.14
N ALA A 251 4.48 5.09 14.02
CA ALA A 251 3.41 4.59 13.16
C ALA A 251 2.54 3.54 13.86
N ALA A 252 3.15 2.61 14.60
CA ALA A 252 2.43 1.62 15.39
C ALA A 252 1.58 2.28 16.50
N ALA A 253 2.14 3.26 17.22
CA ALA A 253 1.44 4.02 18.24
C ALA A 253 0.25 4.80 17.65
N LEU A 254 0.44 5.43 16.50
CA LEU A 254 -0.62 6.16 15.80
C LEU A 254 -1.74 5.21 15.34
N ALA A 255 -1.40 4.05 14.76
CA ALA A 255 -2.36 3.03 14.37
C ALA A 255 -3.12 2.44 15.56
N TRP A 256 -2.45 2.31 16.71
CA TRP A 256 -3.05 1.88 17.98
C TRP A 256 -4.05 2.89 18.55
N TRP A 257 -3.69 4.17 18.55
CA TRP A 257 -4.54 5.22 19.17
C TRP A 257 -5.76 5.59 18.35
N ARG A 258 -5.71 5.44 17.02
CA ARG A 258 -6.86 5.75 16.18
C ARG A 258 -8.04 4.82 16.42
N ARG A 259 -9.25 5.41 16.47
CA ARG A 259 -10.51 4.67 16.59
C ARG A 259 -11.43 5.02 15.40
N PRO A 260 -12.10 4.05 14.75
CA PRO A 260 -11.86 2.60 14.88
C PRO A 260 -10.46 2.23 14.37
N ARG A 261 -9.86 1.17 14.93
CA ARG A 261 -8.53 0.71 14.53
C ARG A 261 -8.58 0.06 13.14
N ASP A 262 -7.59 0.39 12.31
CA ASP A 262 -7.35 -0.37 11.09
C ASP A 262 -6.34 -1.50 11.40
N PHE A 263 -6.87 -2.72 11.59
CA PHE A 263 -6.06 -3.88 11.92
C PHE A 263 -5.05 -4.26 10.83
N VAL A 264 -5.27 -3.86 9.57
CA VAL A 264 -4.30 -4.07 8.50
C VAL A 264 -3.07 -3.20 8.73
N VAL A 265 -3.27 -1.90 8.99
CA VAL A 265 -2.17 -0.97 9.26
C VAL A 265 -1.44 -1.34 10.55
N LEU A 266 -2.19 -1.67 11.61
CA LEU A 266 -1.60 -2.12 12.88
C LEU A 266 -0.80 -3.40 12.71
N GLY A 267 -1.33 -4.38 11.96
CA GLY A 267 -0.63 -5.63 11.66
C GLY A 267 0.65 -5.43 10.86
N LEU A 268 0.62 -4.54 9.86
CA LEU A 268 1.82 -4.16 9.10
C LEU A 268 2.88 -3.49 9.99
N ALA A 269 2.47 -2.60 10.89
CA ALA A 269 3.39 -1.92 11.81
C ALA A 269 4.01 -2.90 12.81
N VAL A 270 3.22 -3.83 13.35
CA VAL A 270 3.71 -4.89 14.25
C VAL A 270 4.66 -5.85 13.51
N LEU A 271 4.34 -6.23 12.26
CA LEU A 271 5.24 -7.03 11.44
C LEU A 271 6.57 -6.31 11.19
N ALA A 272 6.53 -5.01 10.87
CA ALA A 272 7.71 -4.19 10.70
C ALA A 272 8.57 -4.15 11.98
N LEU A 273 7.95 -3.97 13.16
CA LEU A 273 8.65 -4.04 14.44
C LEU A 273 9.29 -5.41 14.69
N ASN A 274 8.58 -6.51 14.38
CA ASN A 274 9.15 -7.85 14.50
C ASN A 274 10.40 -8.00 13.63
N VAL A 275 10.35 -7.56 12.37
CA VAL A 275 11.51 -7.60 11.46
C VAL A 275 12.68 -6.84 12.05
N LEU A 276 12.47 -5.65 12.58
CA LEU A 276 13.54 -4.82 13.15
C LEU A 276 14.11 -5.42 14.44
N ILE A 277 13.26 -5.91 15.35
CA ILE A 277 13.71 -6.55 16.60
C ILE A 277 14.53 -7.79 16.28
N ILE A 278 14.04 -8.67 15.40
CA ILE A 278 14.74 -9.92 15.04
C ILE A 278 16.08 -9.60 14.37
N SER A 279 16.10 -8.65 13.44
CA SER A 279 17.33 -8.26 12.73
C SER A 279 18.37 -7.63 13.68
N GLY A 280 17.93 -6.76 14.60
CA GLY A 280 18.80 -6.18 15.62
C GLY A 280 19.38 -7.24 16.54
N PHE A 281 18.56 -8.19 17.00
CA PHE A 281 19.01 -9.32 17.81
C PHE A 281 19.98 -10.23 17.03
N ALA A 282 19.68 -10.51 15.75
CA ALA A 282 20.55 -11.30 14.90
C ALA A 282 21.95 -10.67 14.79
N ARG A 283 22.01 -9.33 14.56
CA ARG A 283 23.29 -8.62 14.50
C ARG A 283 24.08 -8.77 15.80
N LEU A 284 23.44 -8.54 16.96
CA LEU A 284 24.08 -8.70 18.26
C LEU A 284 24.65 -10.11 18.47
N MET A 285 23.90 -11.15 18.04
CA MET A 285 24.36 -12.53 18.14
C MET A 285 25.58 -12.81 17.25
N PHE A 286 25.59 -12.32 16.03
CA PHE A 286 26.72 -12.55 15.10
C PHE A 286 27.94 -11.70 15.41
N GLU A 287 27.81 -10.53 16.03
CA GLU A 287 28.94 -9.71 16.49
C GLU A 287 29.50 -10.21 17.82
N GLY A 288 28.67 -10.73 18.73
CA GLY A 288 29.05 -11.16 20.06
C GLY A 288 29.61 -12.57 20.15
N VAL A 289 29.27 -13.45 19.22
CA VAL A 289 29.62 -14.89 19.30
C VAL A 289 30.71 -15.23 18.30
N ARG A 290 31.95 -15.31 18.79
CA ARG A 290 33.09 -15.85 18.03
C ARG A 290 33.09 -17.37 18.16
N GLY A 291 32.51 -18.10 17.19
CA GLY A 291 32.69 -19.56 17.05
C GLY A 291 31.41 -20.38 16.91
N ASP A 292 30.36 -20.16 17.70
CA ASP A 292 29.12 -20.97 17.66
C ASP A 292 28.03 -20.30 16.82
N ARG A 293 28.14 -20.46 15.50
CA ARG A 293 27.12 -19.96 14.56
C ARG A 293 25.81 -20.74 14.62
N VAL A 294 25.85 -22.02 14.97
CA VAL A 294 24.66 -22.88 15.06
C VAL A 294 23.81 -22.45 16.25
N GLY A 295 24.43 -22.26 17.41
CA GLY A 295 23.74 -21.75 18.59
C GLY A 295 23.14 -20.36 18.36
N ALA A 296 23.85 -19.45 17.68
CA ALA A 296 23.33 -18.13 17.34
C ALA A 296 22.06 -18.23 16.47
N VAL A 297 22.04 -19.07 15.45
CA VAL A 297 20.87 -19.27 14.59
C VAL A 297 19.69 -19.86 15.37
N LEU A 298 19.92 -20.82 16.26
CA LEU A 298 18.86 -21.38 17.12
C LEU A 298 18.22 -20.29 18.00
N TRP A 299 19.03 -19.43 18.64
CA TRP A 299 18.51 -18.33 19.45
C TRP A 299 17.72 -17.31 18.63
N ILE A 300 18.21 -16.95 17.45
CA ILE A 300 17.50 -16.04 16.53
C ILE A 300 16.13 -16.64 16.14
N THR A 301 16.11 -17.94 15.83
CA THR A 301 14.87 -18.63 15.46
C THR A 301 13.88 -18.67 16.62
N LEU A 302 14.35 -18.92 17.85
CA LEU A 302 13.52 -18.94 19.05
C LEU A 302 12.91 -17.54 19.33
N VAL A 303 13.73 -16.49 19.27
CA VAL A 303 13.27 -15.10 19.44
C VAL A 303 12.28 -14.73 18.33
N ALA A 304 12.54 -15.09 17.08
CA ALA A 304 11.63 -14.84 15.97
C ALA A 304 10.27 -15.51 16.18
N ALA A 305 10.25 -16.80 16.55
CA ALA A 305 9.04 -17.54 16.86
C ALA A 305 8.27 -16.91 18.04
N GLY A 306 8.99 -16.50 19.11
CA GLY A 306 8.41 -15.81 20.25
C GLY A 306 7.77 -14.46 19.88
N CYS A 307 8.49 -13.61 19.14
CA CYS A 307 7.98 -12.31 18.68
C CYS A 307 6.74 -12.44 17.80
N VAL A 308 6.78 -13.32 16.79
CA VAL A 308 5.65 -13.54 15.88
C VAL A 308 4.46 -14.16 16.61
N GLY A 309 4.70 -15.15 17.47
CA GLY A 309 3.65 -15.80 18.27
C GLY A 309 2.99 -14.83 19.25
N ALA A 310 3.78 -14.06 20.00
CA ALA A 310 3.26 -13.06 20.95
C ALA A 310 2.47 -11.95 20.26
N SER A 311 3.02 -11.40 19.19
CA SER A 311 2.36 -10.33 18.43
C SER A 311 1.08 -10.81 17.74
N GLY A 312 1.07 -12.02 17.17
CA GLY A 312 -0.11 -12.62 16.56
C GLY A 312 -1.24 -12.88 17.56
N THR A 313 -0.91 -13.46 18.73
CA THR A 313 -1.90 -13.69 19.79
C THR A 313 -2.44 -12.40 20.37
N TRP A 314 -1.59 -11.38 20.52
CA TRP A 314 -2.00 -10.06 20.98
C TRP A 314 -2.96 -9.37 20.00
N LEU A 315 -2.64 -9.35 18.69
CA LEU A 315 -3.52 -8.79 17.64
C LEU A 315 -4.87 -9.52 17.59
N TYR A 316 -4.84 -10.85 17.69
CA TYR A 316 -6.06 -11.65 17.70
C TYR A 316 -6.98 -11.32 18.89
N ARG A 317 -6.41 -11.22 20.10
CA ARG A 317 -7.17 -10.84 21.31
C ARG A 317 -7.78 -9.46 21.16
N LEU A 318 -6.99 -8.49 20.67
CA LEU A 318 -7.44 -7.12 20.45
C LEU A 318 -8.58 -7.03 19.44
N GLN A 319 -8.50 -7.76 18.34
CA GLN A 319 -9.57 -7.81 17.34
C GLN A 319 -10.85 -8.41 17.93
N ARG A 320 -10.73 -9.41 18.78
CA ARG A 320 -11.87 -10.04 19.44
C ARG A 320 -12.54 -9.10 20.45
N GLU A 321 -11.76 -8.34 21.20
CA GLU A 321 -12.28 -7.34 22.14
C GLU A 321 -13.07 -6.24 21.42
N GLU A 322 -12.56 -5.71 20.31
CA GLU A 322 -13.29 -4.70 19.53
C GLU A 322 -14.54 -5.26 18.82
N ALA A 323 -14.58 -6.54 18.50
CA ALA A 323 -15.75 -7.17 17.91
C ALA A 323 -16.88 -7.43 18.93
N THR A 324 -16.56 -7.38 20.23
CA THR A 324 -17.50 -7.62 21.32
C THR A 324 -17.95 -6.33 22.04
N ALA A 325 -17.25 -5.21 21.81
CA ALA A 325 -17.58 -3.88 22.35
C ALA A 325 -18.50 -3.11 21.38
#